data_d752044118faedc46c02d6450c16439a
#
_entry.id   d752044118faedc46c02d6450c16439a
#
_cell.length_a   1.000
_cell.length_b   1.000
_cell.length_c   1.000
_cell.angle_alpha   90.00
_cell.angle_beta   90.00
_cell.angle_gamma   90.00
#
_symmetry.space_group_name_H-M   'P 1'
#
loop_
_entity.id
_entity.type
_entity.pdbx_description
1 polymer ?
#
loop_
_entity_poly.entity_id
_entity_poly.type
_entity_poly.pdbx_seq_one_letter_code
_entity_poly.pdbx_strand_id
1 'polypeptide(L)'
;MGEKKKILIFAHYYAPDTASTGQILKDQAEGMLEEFDVTVICVVPSYGGTIEDRYKTKKYYFEELNGVKIIRVRVPEFTKSNKISRVKNILAYFFGALGASRKAGKQDYVFTISQPPILGGWLGVLGKWQKHAKMIYCIQDFNPEQTIAVGYSKNRLVLKLMMIADKFSCRRSNLVITVGRDLVETLKNRFKNKNLPKYTMINNWIDEKEVYPLPEDNEDVLAFKKKYGLENKFVIMYSGNIGLYYDLEKLVKVLKQFRKGYTLKGVYESGPLTTDGREVVFVFVGAGSVLDKLVMYTKKHHFENVIFIPYQDKADLIYSLNAGDVHWCVNAKGIKGVSCPSKVYGIMGVGKPI
;
A
#
# COMPACT_ATOMS: atom_id res chain seq x y z
N MET A 1 -23.06 -29.64 -6.84
CA MET A 1 -22.46 -28.31 -6.79
C MET A 1 -22.25 -27.84 -8.22
N GLY A 2 -22.74 -26.62 -8.59
CA GLY A 2 -22.48 -26.06 -9.92
C GLY A 2 -21.01 -25.75 -10.15
N GLU A 3 -20.57 -25.69 -11.42
CA GLU A 3 -19.20 -25.30 -11.76
C GLU A 3 -18.92 -23.88 -11.23
N LYS A 4 -17.82 -23.68 -10.46
CA LYS A 4 -17.42 -22.37 -9.95
C LYS A 4 -17.14 -21.41 -11.11
N LYS A 5 -17.53 -20.16 -10.96
CA LYS A 5 -17.18 -19.13 -11.94
C LYS A 5 -15.69 -18.82 -11.86
N LYS A 6 -15.12 -18.43 -13.01
CA LYS A 6 -13.67 -18.19 -13.16
C LYS A 6 -13.39 -16.69 -13.12
N ILE A 7 -12.45 -16.29 -12.26
CA ILE A 7 -12.03 -14.89 -12.12
C ILE A 7 -10.53 -14.73 -12.36
N LEU A 8 -10.18 -13.82 -13.26
CA LEU A 8 -8.81 -13.42 -13.55
C LEU A 8 -8.50 -12.11 -12.85
N ILE A 9 -7.48 -12.10 -11.99
CA ILE A 9 -7.01 -10.92 -11.26
C ILE A 9 -5.71 -10.42 -11.89
N PHE A 10 -5.68 -9.16 -12.33
CA PHE A 10 -4.45 -8.47 -12.68
C PHE A 10 -3.88 -7.75 -11.45
N ALA A 11 -2.77 -8.27 -10.92
CA ALA A 11 -2.03 -7.72 -9.79
C ALA A 11 -0.62 -7.36 -10.23
N HIS A 12 -0.19 -6.10 -10.08
CA HIS A 12 1.21 -5.78 -10.42
C HIS A 12 2.15 -6.60 -9.52
N TYR A 13 2.01 -6.48 -8.21
CA TYR A 13 2.73 -7.29 -7.21
C TYR A 13 1.76 -8.25 -6.52
N TYR A 14 2.26 -9.43 -6.16
CA TYR A 14 1.52 -10.45 -5.45
C TYR A 14 2.49 -11.25 -4.56
N ALA A 15 1.98 -11.94 -3.54
CA ALA A 15 2.83 -12.74 -2.66
C ALA A 15 3.84 -13.63 -3.44
N PRO A 16 5.10 -13.75 -2.98
CA PRO A 16 5.64 -13.34 -1.67
C PRO A 16 6.16 -11.89 -1.60
N ASP A 17 5.95 -11.06 -2.63
CA ASP A 17 6.34 -9.65 -2.57
C ASP A 17 5.71 -8.92 -1.38
N THR A 18 6.47 -8.06 -0.70
CA THR A 18 6.06 -7.34 0.52
C THR A 18 5.24 -6.07 0.24
N ALA A 19 4.84 -5.84 -1.01
CA ALA A 19 3.97 -4.71 -1.35
C ALA A 19 2.61 -4.84 -0.67
N SER A 20 2.17 -3.83 0.08
CA SER A 20 0.90 -3.86 0.83
C SER A 20 -0.30 -4.24 -0.03
N THR A 21 -0.38 -3.71 -1.26
CA THR A 21 -1.45 -4.06 -2.21
C THR A 21 -1.38 -5.53 -2.63
N GLY A 22 -0.18 -6.10 -2.74
CA GLY A 22 0.01 -7.52 -3.05
C GLY A 22 -0.48 -8.43 -1.94
N GLN A 23 -0.32 -8.04 -0.67
CA GLN A 23 -0.83 -8.78 0.48
C GLN A 23 -2.36 -8.73 0.53
N ILE A 24 -2.96 -7.54 0.39
CA ILE A 24 -4.42 -7.38 0.32
C ILE A 24 -5.02 -8.24 -0.81
N LEU A 25 -4.38 -8.25 -1.98
CA LEU A 25 -4.85 -9.05 -3.11
C LEU A 25 -4.68 -10.56 -2.87
N LYS A 26 -3.66 -10.97 -2.10
CA LYS A 26 -3.50 -12.37 -1.69
C LYS A 26 -4.67 -12.80 -0.82
N ASP A 27 -4.93 -12.07 0.25
CA ASP A 27 -6.02 -12.38 1.18
C ASP A 27 -7.37 -12.36 0.45
N GLN A 28 -7.59 -11.40 -0.45
CA GLN A 28 -8.78 -11.31 -1.28
C GLN A 28 -8.92 -12.51 -2.24
N ALA A 29 -7.85 -12.92 -2.91
CA ALA A 29 -7.87 -14.03 -3.85
C ALA A 29 -8.15 -15.36 -3.14
N GLU A 30 -7.53 -15.57 -1.98
CA GLU A 30 -7.76 -16.75 -1.14
C GLU A 30 -9.19 -16.79 -0.59
N GLY A 31 -9.72 -15.66 -0.10
CA GLY A 31 -11.10 -15.56 0.37
C GLY A 31 -12.17 -15.76 -0.72
N MET A 32 -11.81 -15.58 -1.99
CA MET A 32 -12.72 -15.84 -3.11
C MET A 32 -12.79 -17.30 -3.53
N LEU A 33 -11.92 -18.19 -3.03
CA LEU A 33 -11.84 -19.60 -3.48
C LEU A 33 -13.09 -20.42 -3.17
N GLU A 34 -13.90 -20.01 -2.22
CA GLU A 34 -15.18 -20.69 -1.95
C GLU A 34 -16.13 -20.60 -3.15
N GLU A 35 -16.17 -19.45 -3.83
CA GLU A 35 -17.12 -19.14 -4.89
C GLU A 35 -16.50 -19.17 -6.30
N PHE A 36 -15.18 -18.98 -6.41
CA PHE A 36 -14.49 -18.80 -7.69
C PHE A 36 -13.29 -19.71 -7.87
N ASP A 37 -13.05 -20.10 -9.14
CA ASP A 37 -11.73 -20.51 -9.61
C ASP A 37 -10.88 -19.28 -9.86
N VAL A 38 -9.90 -19.01 -9.00
CA VAL A 38 -9.10 -17.78 -9.05
C VAL A 38 -7.79 -17.98 -9.79
N THR A 39 -7.52 -17.10 -10.76
CA THR A 39 -6.23 -17.01 -11.45
C THR A 39 -5.66 -15.60 -11.27
N VAL A 40 -4.44 -15.47 -10.79
CA VAL A 40 -3.73 -14.19 -10.64
C VAL A 40 -2.64 -14.07 -11.69
N ILE A 41 -2.56 -12.93 -12.37
CA ILE A 41 -1.42 -12.56 -13.22
C ILE A 41 -0.67 -11.43 -12.55
N CYS A 42 0.61 -11.68 -12.21
CA CYS A 42 1.48 -10.73 -11.54
C CYS A 42 2.89 -10.75 -12.12
N VAL A 43 3.77 -9.86 -11.65
CA VAL A 43 5.20 -9.95 -11.92
C VAL A 43 5.83 -11.08 -11.12
N VAL A 44 7.01 -11.57 -11.55
CA VAL A 44 7.89 -12.36 -10.69
C VAL A 44 8.26 -11.53 -9.45
N PRO A 45 8.56 -12.15 -8.28
CA PRO A 45 8.97 -11.41 -7.10
C PRO A 45 10.11 -10.43 -7.42
N SER A 46 9.83 -9.13 -7.30
CA SER A 46 10.74 -8.07 -7.77
C SER A 46 10.51 -6.71 -7.11
N TYR A 47 9.72 -6.64 -6.04
CA TYR A 47 9.40 -5.37 -5.37
C TYR A 47 10.64 -4.62 -4.87
N GLY A 48 11.71 -5.35 -4.51
CA GLY A 48 13.02 -4.81 -4.19
C GLY A 48 13.79 -4.20 -5.36
N GLY A 49 13.41 -4.52 -6.60
CA GLY A 49 14.08 -4.13 -7.84
C GLY A 49 14.91 -5.23 -8.49
N THR A 50 15.29 -6.26 -7.74
CA THR A 50 16.06 -7.44 -8.18
C THR A 50 15.15 -8.65 -8.35
N ILE A 51 15.58 -9.61 -9.15
CA ILE A 51 14.84 -10.82 -9.47
C ILE A 51 15.71 -12.03 -9.17
N GLU A 52 15.18 -13.02 -8.46
CA GLU A 52 15.86 -14.29 -8.20
C GLU A 52 16.18 -15.03 -9.52
N ASP A 53 17.31 -15.75 -9.53
CA ASP A 53 17.82 -16.43 -10.75
C ASP A 53 16.82 -17.44 -11.32
N ARG A 54 16.04 -18.12 -10.47
CA ARG A 54 14.99 -19.06 -10.91
C ARG A 54 13.94 -18.41 -11.83
N TYR A 55 13.77 -17.09 -11.75
CA TYR A 55 12.82 -16.33 -12.57
C TYR A 55 13.45 -15.61 -13.77
N LYS A 56 14.72 -15.88 -14.09
CA LYS A 56 15.42 -15.19 -15.19
C LYS A 56 15.38 -15.95 -16.53
N THR A 57 14.95 -17.20 -16.56
CA THR A 57 15.08 -18.08 -17.74
C THR A 57 13.85 -18.08 -18.65
N LYS A 58 12.63 -18.02 -18.09
CA LYS A 58 11.38 -18.11 -18.86
C LYS A 58 10.66 -16.76 -18.87
N LYS A 59 9.76 -16.56 -19.84
CA LYS A 59 8.89 -15.38 -19.90
C LYS A 59 7.72 -15.46 -18.91
N TYR A 60 7.19 -16.67 -18.70
CA TYR A 60 6.07 -16.95 -17.80
C TYR A 60 6.40 -18.12 -16.90
N TYR A 61 5.97 -18.00 -15.63
CA TYR A 61 6.05 -19.06 -14.63
C TYR A 61 4.65 -19.35 -14.12
N PHE A 62 4.29 -20.63 -14.02
CA PHE A 62 3.00 -21.08 -13.54
C PHE A 62 3.21 -21.69 -12.17
N GLU A 63 2.49 -21.16 -11.19
CA GLU A 63 2.59 -21.53 -9.78
C GLU A 63 1.18 -21.67 -9.21
N GLU A 64 1.09 -22.27 -8.04
CA GLU A 64 -0.10 -22.30 -7.22
C GLU A 64 0.28 -21.95 -5.78
N LEU A 65 -0.54 -21.13 -5.13
CA LEU A 65 -0.36 -20.75 -3.74
C LEU A 65 -1.73 -20.79 -3.06
N ASN A 66 -1.88 -21.65 -2.05
CA ASN A 66 -3.11 -21.81 -1.27
C ASN A 66 -4.38 -21.99 -2.14
N GLY A 67 -4.29 -22.75 -3.26
CA GLY A 67 -5.39 -22.97 -4.20
C GLY A 67 -5.58 -21.88 -5.27
N VAL A 68 -4.84 -20.78 -5.20
CA VAL A 68 -4.85 -19.72 -6.21
C VAL A 68 -3.85 -20.04 -7.32
N LYS A 69 -4.31 -20.10 -8.57
CA LYS A 69 -3.45 -20.28 -9.75
C LYS A 69 -2.73 -18.97 -10.07
N ILE A 70 -1.41 -19.01 -10.27
CA ILE A 70 -0.60 -17.82 -10.49
C ILE A 70 0.16 -17.92 -11.81
N ILE A 71 0.08 -16.91 -12.64
CA ILE A 71 0.92 -16.76 -13.84
C ILE A 71 1.83 -15.54 -13.62
N ARG A 72 3.11 -15.81 -13.34
CA ARG A 72 4.10 -14.73 -13.15
C ARG A 72 4.72 -14.33 -14.47
N VAL A 73 4.81 -13.04 -14.66
CA VAL A 73 5.43 -12.40 -15.84
C VAL A 73 6.84 -11.95 -15.47
N ARG A 74 7.84 -12.41 -16.21
CA ARG A 74 9.20 -11.88 -16.07
C ARG A 74 9.25 -10.45 -16.59
N VAL A 75 9.82 -9.56 -15.78
CA VAL A 75 10.02 -8.15 -16.08
C VAL A 75 11.50 -7.79 -15.95
N PRO A 76 12.01 -6.72 -16.55
CA PRO A 76 13.36 -6.24 -16.30
C PRO A 76 13.55 -5.81 -14.83
N GLU A 77 14.72 -6.06 -14.28
CA GLU A 77 15.12 -5.46 -13.01
C GLU A 77 15.12 -3.93 -13.08
N PHE A 78 14.90 -3.28 -11.94
CA PHE A 78 14.89 -1.83 -11.90
C PHE A 78 15.54 -1.28 -10.64
N THR A 79 16.06 -0.07 -10.74
CA THR A 79 16.55 0.68 -9.59
C THR A 79 15.50 1.70 -9.17
N LYS A 80 15.16 1.74 -7.87
CA LYS A 80 14.10 2.63 -7.33
C LYS A 80 14.31 4.12 -7.66
N SER A 81 15.54 4.58 -7.77
CA SER A 81 15.89 5.94 -8.16
C SER A 81 15.83 6.21 -9.68
N ASN A 82 15.89 5.17 -10.54
CA ASN A 82 15.92 5.32 -11.98
C ASN A 82 14.51 5.22 -12.58
N LYS A 83 13.96 6.36 -13.00
CA LYS A 83 12.62 6.47 -13.59
C LYS A 83 12.46 5.64 -14.87
N ILE A 84 13.49 5.60 -15.72
CA ILE A 84 13.44 4.89 -17.02
C ILE A 84 13.34 3.40 -16.81
N SER A 85 14.16 2.82 -15.90
CA SER A 85 14.10 1.39 -15.60
C SER A 85 12.74 0.99 -15.02
N ARG A 86 12.14 1.83 -14.18
CA ARG A 86 10.79 1.62 -13.65
C ARG A 86 9.72 1.63 -14.74
N VAL A 87 9.79 2.58 -15.69
CA VAL A 87 8.87 2.62 -16.82
C VAL A 87 9.01 1.38 -17.70
N LYS A 88 10.25 0.94 -17.99
CA LYS A 88 10.50 -0.30 -18.72
C LYS A 88 9.89 -1.53 -18.02
N ASN A 89 10.06 -1.63 -16.71
CA ASN A 89 9.49 -2.70 -15.89
C ASN A 89 7.95 -2.70 -15.98
N ILE A 90 7.31 -1.55 -15.80
CA ILE A 90 5.86 -1.39 -15.86
C ILE A 90 5.30 -1.75 -17.25
N LEU A 91 5.94 -1.30 -18.34
CA LEU A 91 5.52 -1.63 -19.69
C LEU A 91 5.72 -3.12 -20.01
N ALA A 92 6.82 -3.71 -19.55
CA ALA A 92 7.06 -5.14 -19.67
C ALA A 92 5.97 -5.95 -18.97
N TYR A 93 5.56 -5.54 -17.75
CA TYR A 93 4.42 -6.12 -17.07
C TYR A 93 3.14 -5.97 -17.88
N PHE A 94 2.81 -4.76 -18.34
CA PHE A 94 1.57 -4.51 -19.09
C PHE A 94 1.41 -5.43 -20.30
N PHE A 95 2.40 -5.47 -21.19
CA PHE A 95 2.36 -6.32 -22.37
C PHE A 95 2.50 -7.81 -22.04
N GLY A 96 3.31 -8.12 -21.04
CA GLY A 96 3.47 -9.49 -20.55
C GLY A 96 2.18 -10.06 -19.95
N ALA A 97 1.46 -9.26 -19.15
CA ALA A 97 0.19 -9.65 -18.54
C ALA A 97 -0.91 -9.89 -19.58
N LEU A 98 -0.99 -9.08 -20.64
CA LEU A 98 -1.90 -9.33 -21.77
C LEU A 98 -1.56 -10.62 -22.49
N GLY A 99 -0.29 -10.94 -22.66
CA GLY A 99 0.14 -12.23 -23.21
C GLY A 99 -0.17 -13.41 -22.28
N ALA A 100 0.07 -13.25 -20.98
CA ALA A 100 -0.24 -14.24 -19.95
C ALA A 100 -1.74 -14.51 -19.86
N SER A 101 -2.56 -13.49 -20.00
CA SER A 101 -4.01 -13.62 -19.94
C SER A 101 -4.55 -14.60 -21.00
N ARG A 102 -3.94 -14.67 -22.20
CA ARG A 102 -4.32 -15.69 -23.21
C ARG A 102 -4.15 -17.12 -22.69
N LYS A 103 -3.18 -17.33 -21.79
CA LYS A 103 -2.87 -18.65 -21.21
C LYS A 103 -3.78 -19.03 -20.03
N ALA A 104 -4.51 -18.08 -19.46
CA ALA A 104 -5.41 -18.30 -18.33
C ALA A 104 -6.75 -18.98 -18.70
N GLY A 105 -6.95 -19.37 -19.96
CA GLY A 105 -8.19 -20.01 -20.42
C GLY A 105 -9.40 -19.05 -20.39
N LYS A 106 -10.62 -19.62 -20.43
CA LYS A 106 -11.88 -18.87 -20.34
C LYS A 106 -12.02 -18.28 -18.94
N GLN A 107 -12.55 -17.05 -18.85
CA GLN A 107 -12.81 -16.35 -17.60
C GLN A 107 -14.19 -15.69 -17.66
N ASP A 108 -14.93 -15.70 -16.55
CA ASP A 108 -16.23 -15.06 -16.44
C ASP A 108 -16.08 -13.61 -15.97
N TYR A 109 -15.04 -13.37 -15.14
CA TYR A 109 -14.72 -12.05 -14.60
C TYR A 109 -13.24 -11.71 -14.78
N VAL A 110 -12.99 -10.43 -14.96
CA VAL A 110 -11.66 -9.81 -14.89
C VAL A 110 -11.69 -8.77 -13.78
N PHE A 111 -10.89 -8.98 -12.76
CA PHE A 111 -10.67 -8.06 -11.68
C PHE A 111 -9.33 -7.35 -11.89
N THR A 112 -9.32 -6.04 -11.76
CA THR A 112 -8.09 -5.24 -11.86
C THR A 112 -8.08 -4.13 -10.83
N ILE A 113 -6.88 -3.73 -10.43
CA ILE A 113 -6.67 -2.61 -9.50
C ILE A 113 -6.07 -1.41 -10.24
N SER A 114 -6.09 -0.24 -9.60
CA SER A 114 -5.50 1.00 -10.15
C SER A 114 -3.96 1.02 -10.18
N GLN A 115 -3.31 -0.15 -10.14
CA GLN A 115 -1.86 -0.32 -10.22
C GLN A 115 -1.45 -1.26 -11.36
N PRO A 116 -0.46 -0.90 -12.18
CA PRO A 116 0.23 0.41 -12.25
C PRO A 116 -0.75 1.55 -12.60
N PRO A 117 -0.44 2.79 -12.18
CA PRO A 117 -1.33 3.94 -12.45
C PRO A 117 -1.79 3.98 -13.91
N ILE A 118 -3.08 4.15 -14.14
CA ILE A 118 -3.77 4.14 -15.44
C ILE A 118 -3.72 2.78 -16.15
N LEU A 119 -2.52 2.16 -16.24
CA LEU A 119 -2.34 0.90 -16.97
C LEU A 119 -3.07 -0.28 -16.31
N GLY A 120 -3.27 -0.27 -14.98
CA GLY A 120 -4.09 -1.26 -14.30
C GLY A 120 -5.52 -1.28 -14.83
N GLY A 121 -6.15 -0.11 -14.97
CA GLY A 121 -7.48 0.00 -15.55
C GLY A 121 -7.53 -0.46 -17.03
N TRP A 122 -6.50 -0.14 -17.82
CA TRP A 122 -6.39 -0.59 -19.20
C TRP A 122 -6.17 -2.10 -19.32
N LEU A 123 -5.41 -2.72 -18.42
CA LEU A 123 -5.32 -4.19 -18.34
C LEU A 123 -6.70 -4.83 -18.15
N GLY A 124 -7.52 -4.25 -17.25
CA GLY A 124 -8.88 -4.68 -17.05
C GLY A 124 -9.75 -4.57 -18.30
N VAL A 125 -9.70 -3.44 -19.01
CA VAL A 125 -10.47 -3.22 -20.25
C VAL A 125 -10.05 -4.21 -21.34
N LEU A 126 -8.73 -4.35 -21.58
CA LEU A 126 -8.22 -5.25 -22.61
C LEU A 126 -8.44 -6.72 -22.23
N GLY A 127 -8.27 -7.06 -20.96
CA GLY A 127 -8.58 -8.40 -20.43
C GLY A 127 -10.06 -8.76 -20.59
N LYS A 128 -10.97 -7.82 -20.25
CA LYS A 128 -12.41 -7.97 -20.47
C LYS A 128 -12.73 -8.30 -21.94
N TRP A 129 -12.17 -7.55 -22.88
CA TRP A 129 -12.40 -7.78 -24.31
C TRP A 129 -11.81 -9.11 -24.77
N GLN A 130 -10.59 -9.42 -24.34
CA GLN A 130 -9.89 -10.66 -24.71
C GLN A 130 -10.61 -11.91 -24.19
N LYS A 131 -11.25 -11.83 -23.03
CA LYS A 131 -11.95 -12.95 -22.35
C LYS A 131 -13.46 -12.95 -22.55
N HIS A 132 -14.01 -11.93 -23.17
CA HIS A 132 -15.47 -11.71 -23.24
C HIS A 132 -16.12 -11.73 -21.82
N ALA A 133 -15.40 -11.21 -20.83
CA ALA A 133 -15.73 -11.28 -19.41
C ALA A 133 -16.37 -9.99 -18.88
N LYS A 134 -16.92 -10.05 -17.67
CA LYS A 134 -17.31 -8.85 -16.92
C LYS A 134 -16.09 -8.27 -16.20
N MET A 135 -15.92 -6.96 -16.24
CA MET A 135 -14.80 -6.27 -15.60
C MET A 135 -15.20 -5.63 -14.26
N ILE A 136 -14.40 -5.88 -13.24
CA ILE A 136 -14.44 -5.19 -11.94
C ILE A 136 -13.15 -4.38 -11.82
N TYR A 137 -13.29 -3.06 -11.60
CA TYR A 137 -12.16 -2.15 -11.44
C TYR A 137 -12.11 -1.62 -10.01
N CYS A 138 -11.16 -2.11 -9.21
CA CYS A 138 -10.95 -1.67 -7.83
C CYS A 138 -9.92 -0.53 -7.79
N ILE A 139 -10.38 0.66 -7.40
CA ILE A 139 -9.56 1.86 -7.32
C ILE A 139 -9.04 2.01 -5.89
N GLN A 140 -7.77 1.67 -5.70
CA GLN A 140 -7.05 1.90 -4.44
C GLN A 140 -6.56 3.35 -4.33
N ASP A 141 -6.08 3.89 -5.46
CA ASP A 141 -5.58 5.25 -5.58
C ASP A 141 -6.11 5.89 -6.86
N PHE A 142 -6.55 7.15 -6.76
CA PHE A 142 -6.95 7.92 -7.93
C PHE A 142 -5.77 8.61 -8.62
N ASN A 143 -5.54 8.27 -9.88
CA ASN A 143 -4.61 8.95 -10.76
C ASN A 143 -5.38 9.65 -11.90
N PRO A 144 -5.01 10.88 -12.29
CA PRO A 144 -3.76 11.59 -11.96
C PRO A 144 -3.78 12.39 -10.63
N GLU A 145 -4.83 12.38 -9.84
CA GLU A 145 -4.94 13.19 -8.61
C GLU A 145 -3.79 12.93 -7.64
N GLN A 146 -3.40 11.67 -7.45
CA GLN A 146 -2.25 11.29 -6.63
C GLN A 146 -0.95 11.90 -7.18
N THR A 147 -0.76 11.81 -8.50
CA THR A 147 0.40 12.40 -9.21
C THR A 147 0.49 13.93 -9.00
N ILE A 148 -0.67 14.61 -8.98
CA ILE A 148 -0.77 16.06 -8.76
C ILE A 148 -0.47 16.38 -7.29
N ALA A 149 -1.08 15.68 -6.36
CA ALA A 149 -0.96 15.93 -4.91
C ALA A 149 0.49 15.86 -4.42
N VAL A 150 1.29 14.92 -4.95
CA VAL A 150 2.71 14.80 -4.58
C VAL A 150 3.65 15.58 -5.49
N GLY A 151 3.14 16.34 -6.45
CA GLY A 151 3.96 17.14 -7.36
C GLY A 151 4.85 16.34 -8.32
N TYR A 152 4.49 15.06 -8.58
CA TYR A 152 5.30 14.17 -9.42
C TYR A 152 5.32 14.60 -10.88
N SER A 153 4.25 15.21 -11.39
CA SER A 153 4.16 15.82 -12.70
C SER A 153 3.35 17.11 -12.66
N LYS A 154 3.81 18.12 -13.37
CA LYS A 154 3.12 19.40 -13.59
C LYS A 154 2.64 19.58 -15.04
N ASN A 155 2.91 18.62 -15.93
CA ASN A 155 2.52 18.69 -17.33
C ASN A 155 1.00 18.50 -17.47
N ARG A 156 0.29 19.59 -17.72
CA ARG A 156 -1.19 19.62 -17.82
C ARG A 156 -1.74 18.68 -18.90
N LEU A 157 -1.03 18.54 -20.04
CA LEU A 157 -1.46 17.66 -21.12
C LEU A 157 -1.41 16.19 -20.68
N VAL A 158 -0.28 15.77 -20.09
CA VAL A 158 -0.10 14.41 -19.58
C VAL A 158 -1.18 14.10 -18.53
N LEU A 159 -1.40 15.00 -17.57
CA LEU A 159 -2.41 14.81 -16.53
C LEU A 159 -3.83 14.73 -17.10
N LYS A 160 -4.14 15.54 -18.13
CA LYS A 160 -5.43 15.49 -18.84
C LYS A 160 -5.61 14.15 -19.57
N LEU A 161 -4.58 13.66 -20.25
CA LEU A 161 -4.62 12.36 -20.94
C LEU A 161 -4.78 11.21 -19.94
N MET A 162 -4.06 11.24 -18.82
CA MET A 162 -4.24 10.26 -17.71
C MET A 162 -5.68 10.25 -17.20
N MET A 163 -6.27 11.42 -16.96
CA MET A 163 -7.66 11.56 -16.51
C MET A 163 -8.66 10.97 -17.52
N ILE A 164 -8.48 11.25 -18.81
CA ILE A 164 -9.33 10.72 -19.87
C ILE A 164 -9.22 9.19 -19.94
N ALA A 165 -7.99 8.68 -19.87
CA ALA A 165 -7.71 7.25 -19.93
C ALA A 165 -8.31 6.48 -18.75
N ASP A 166 -8.20 7.02 -17.52
CA ASP A 166 -8.77 6.36 -16.33
C ASP A 166 -10.29 6.44 -16.31
N LYS A 167 -10.88 7.59 -16.69
CA LYS A 167 -12.33 7.73 -16.87
C LYS A 167 -12.86 6.76 -17.92
N PHE A 168 -12.12 6.47 -18.97
CA PHE A 168 -12.49 5.47 -19.95
C PHE A 168 -12.53 4.07 -19.32
N SER A 169 -11.52 3.70 -18.52
CA SER A 169 -11.50 2.43 -17.79
C SER A 169 -12.69 2.30 -16.85
N CYS A 170 -13.01 3.35 -16.09
CA CYS A 170 -14.19 3.39 -15.21
C CYS A 170 -15.49 3.16 -15.98
N ARG A 171 -15.66 3.80 -17.14
CA ARG A 171 -16.89 3.66 -17.98
C ARG A 171 -17.02 2.28 -18.63
N ARG A 172 -15.90 1.63 -18.91
CA ARG A 172 -15.87 0.28 -19.53
C ARG A 172 -16.02 -0.84 -18.51
N SER A 173 -15.79 -0.58 -17.24
CA SER A 173 -16.01 -1.57 -16.19
C SER A 173 -17.49 -1.84 -15.97
N ASN A 174 -17.80 -3.07 -15.55
CA ASN A 174 -19.16 -3.46 -15.15
C ASN A 174 -19.45 -3.02 -13.71
N LEU A 175 -18.40 -2.89 -12.90
CA LEU A 175 -18.45 -2.39 -11.53
C LEU A 175 -17.12 -1.68 -11.21
N VAL A 176 -17.20 -0.50 -10.61
CA VAL A 176 -16.08 0.20 -9.98
C VAL A 176 -16.19 0.00 -8.47
N ILE A 177 -15.11 -0.42 -7.84
CA ILE A 177 -14.99 -0.50 -6.38
C ILE A 177 -14.06 0.61 -5.93
N THR A 178 -14.43 1.35 -4.88
CA THR A 178 -13.55 2.30 -4.18
C THR A 178 -13.39 1.86 -2.73
N VAL A 179 -12.27 2.21 -2.12
CA VAL A 179 -11.89 1.71 -0.78
C VAL A 179 -12.12 2.71 0.34
N GLY A 180 -12.87 3.79 0.09
CA GLY A 180 -13.19 4.80 1.10
C GLY A 180 -14.31 5.72 0.65
N ARG A 181 -15.00 6.34 1.62
CA ARG A 181 -16.11 7.28 1.36
C ARG A 181 -15.67 8.52 0.58
N ASP A 182 -14.52 9.05 0.94
CA ASP A 182 -13.90 10.20 0.28
C ASP A 182 -13.45 9.88 -1.15
N LEU A 183 -13.06 8.63 -1.44
CA LEU A 183 -12.79 8.16 -2.79
C LEU A 183 -14.09 8.06 -3.63
N VAL A 184 -15.23 7.70 -3.00
CA VAL A 184 -16.54 7.77 -3.67
C VAL A 184 -16.85 9.18 -4.13
N GLU A 185 -16.62 10.19 -3.26
CA GLU A 185 -16.83 11.59 -3.63
C GLU A 185 -15.91 12.04 -4.78
N THR A 186 -14.65 11.59 -4.77
CA THR A 186 -13.72 11.85 -5.89
C THR A 186 -14.22 11.22 -7.19
N LEU A 187 -14.74 9.98 -7.16
CA LEU A 187 -15.35 9.34 -8.31
C LEU A 187 -16.53 10.17 -8.85
N LYS A 188 -17.45 10.58 -7.98
CA LYS A 188 -18.61 11.41 -8.36
C LYS A 188 -18.17 12.74 -8.98
N ASN A 189 -17.22 13.42 -8.37
CA ASN A 189 -16.68 14.69 -8.83
C ASN A 189 -16.01 14.57 -10.21
N ARG A 190 -15.26 13.50 -10.47
CA ARG A 190 -14.67 13.20 -11.79
C ARG A 190 -15.72 13.19 -12.91
N PHE A 191 -16.90 12.68 -12.63
CA PHE A 191 -18.02 12.59 -13.58
C PHE A 191 -19.03 13.72 -13.43
N LYS A 192 -18.75 14.72 -12.56
CA LYS A 192 -19.66 15.85 -12.30
C LYS A 192 -21.08 15.38 -11.90
N ASN A 193 -21.16 14.29 -11.17
CA ASN A 193 -22.42 13.61 -10.80
C ASN A 193 -23.33 13.21 -11.99
N LYS A 194 -22.73 13.08 -13.19
CA LYS A 194 -23.48 12.71 -14.42
C LYS A 194 -22.85 11.48 -15.07
N ASN A 195 -23.68 10.57 -15.55
CA ASN A 195 -23.21 9.34 -16.24
C ASN A 195 -22.14 8.57 -15.46
N LEU A 196 -22.39 8.39 -14.16
CA LEU A 196 -21.52 7.64 -13.26
C LEU A 196 -21.44 6.17 -13.70
N PRO A 197 -20.28 5.53 -13.64
CA PRO A 197 -20.21 4.08 -13.74
C PRO A 197 -20.99 3.44 -12.59
N LYS A 198 -21.44 2.20 -12.73
CA LYS A 198 -21.92 1.43 -11.57
C LYS A 198 -20.77 1.29 -10.58
N TYR A 199 -20.99 1.67 -9.33
CA TYR A 199 -19.95 1.65 -8.31
C TYR A 199 -20.46 1.13 -6.97
N THR A 200 -19.54 0.68 -6.14
CA THR A 200 -19.75 0.37 -4.73
C THR A 200 -18.51 0.75 -3.93
N MET A 201 -18.64 0.79 -2.62
CA MET A 201 -17.52 0.98 -1.71
C MET A 201 -17.31 -0.31 -0.91
N ILE A 202 -16.07 -0.79 -0.91
CA ILE A 202 -15.62 -1.91 -0.09
C ILE A 202 -14.28 -1.48 0.51
N ASN A 203 -14.24 -1.29 1.82
CA ASN A 203 -13.00 -0.89 2.50
C ASN A 203 -11.93 -1.98 2.40
N ASN A 204 -10.68 -1.58 2.44
CA ASN A 204 -9.61 -2.52 2.76
C ASN A 204 -9.79 -3.02 4.20
N TRP A 205 -9.04 -4.04 4.59
CA TRP A 205 -9.16 -4.73 5.88
C TRP A 205 -7.78 -5.10 6.45
N ILE A 206 -7.79 -5.67 7.61
CA ILE A 206 -6.71 -6.42 8.21
C ILE A 206 -7.27 -7.77 8.66
N ASP A 207 -6.48 -8.82 8.66
CA ASP A 207 -6.88 -10.09 9.24
C ASP A 207 -6.81 -9.98 10.78
N GLU A 208 -7.98 -9.92 11.40
CA GLU A 208 -8.12 -9.83 12.87
C GLU A 208 -7.69 -11.09 13.61
N LYS A 209 -7.43 -12.19 12.91
CA LYS A 209 -6.83 -13.40 13.48
C LYS A 209 -5.30 -13.32 13.53
N GLU A 210 -4.70 -12.50 12.66
CA GLU A 210 -3.26 -12.28 12.63
C GLU A 210 -2.84 -11.00 13.37
N VAL A 211 -3.74 -9.98 13.43
CA VAL A 211 -3.45 -8.66 14.02
C VAL A 211 -4.57 -8.27 14.98
N TYR A 212 -4.31 -8.41 16.27
CA TYR A 212 -5.26 -8.20 17.36
C TYR A 212 -4.58 -7.60 18.59
N PRO A 213 -5.35 -7.07 19.57
CA PRO A 213 -4.77 -6.53 20.80
C PRO A 213 -4.07 -7.63 21.61
N LEU A 214 -2.83 -7.37 22.00
CA LEU A 214 -2.07 -8.23 22.92
C LEU A 214 -2.05 -7.62 24.32
N PRO A 215 -1.98 -8.43 25.39
CA PRO A 215 -1.78 -7.95 26.75
C PRO A 215 -0.49 -7.11 26.88
N GLU A 216 -0.46 -6.15 27.80
CA GLU A 216 0.70 -5.29 28.02
C GLU A 216 1.95 -6.05 28.47
N ASP A 217 1.77 -7.18 29.15
CA ASP A 217 2.81 -8.09 29.63
C ASP A 217 3.18 -9.20 28.63
N ASN A 218 2.69 -9.14 27.38
CA ASN A 218 3.03 -10.12 26.36
C ASN A 218 4.55 -10.13 26.10
N GLU A 219 5.16 -11.30 26.24
CA GLU A 219 6.62 -11.52 26.21
C GLU A 219 7.26 -10.99 24.89
N ASP A 220 6.61 -11.21 23.74
CA ASP A 220 7.15 -10.79 22.43
C ASP A 220 7.06 -9.27 22.25
N VAL A 221 5.99 -8.62 22.77
CA VAL A 221 5.87 -7.16 22.79
C VAL A 221 6.92 -6.56 23.72
N LEU A 222 7.16 -7.16 24.88
CA LEU A 222 8.21 -6.72 25.81
C LEU A 222 9.59 -6.92 25.19
N ALA A 223 9.83 -8.05 24.51
CA ALA A 223 11.08 -8.31 23.80
C ALA A 223 11.33 -7.28 22.70
N PHE A 224 10.28 -6.93 21.92
CA PHE A 224 10.35 -5.85 20.94
C PHE A 224 10.69 -4.50 21.59
N LYS A 225 10.02 -4.13 22.66
CA LYS A 225 10.28 -2.89 23.40
C LYS A 225 11.73 -2.86 23.93
N LYS A 226 12.20 -3.96 24.52
CA LYS A 226 13.57 -4.10 25.02
C LYS A 226 14.62 -3.97 23.90
N LYS A 227 14.40 -4.68 22.79
CA LYS A 227 15.32 -4.66 21.62
C LYS A 227 15.57 -3.25 21.09
N TYR A 228 14.55 -2.38 21.16
CA TYR A 228 14.62 -1.03 20.60
C TYR A 228 14.69 0.08 21.67
N GLY A 229 14.87 -0.27 22.94
CA GLY A 229 14.99 0.69 24.05
C GLY A 229 13.72 1.48 24.31
N LEU A 230 12.54 0.85 24.17
CA LEU A 230 11.23 1.45 24.37
C LEU A 230 10.61 1.14 25.74
N GLU A 231 11.34 0.44 26.61
CA GLU A 231 10.89 0.05 27.94
C GLU A 231 10.57 1.30 28.78
N ASN A 232 9.48 1.28 29.51
CA ASN A 232 9.01 2.39 30.36
C ASN A 232 8.85 3.74 29.64
N LYS A 233 8.68 3.74 28.29
CA LYS A 233 8.46 4.94 27.50
C LYS A 233 7.03 5.00 26.97
N PHE A 234 6.55 6.20 26.71
CA PHE A 234 5.33 6.44 25.97
C PHE A 234 5.66 6.53 24.49
N VAL A 235 5.21 5.54 23.71
CA VAL A 235 5.60 5.35 22.32
C VAL A 235 4.56 5.92 21.38
N ILE A 236 4.90 6.99 20.65
CA ILE A 236 4.12 7.50 19.53
C ILE A 236 4.74 6.96 18.24
N MET A 237 4.03 6.08 17.56
CA MET A 237 4.57 5.27 16.47
C MET A 237 4.00 5.63 15.10
N TYR A 238 4.87 5.70 14.09
CA TYR A 238 4.52 5.61 12.68
C TYR A 238 5.03 4.28 12.14
N SER A 239 4.14 3.43 11.62
CA SER A 239 4.52 2.15 11.01
C SER A 239 4.11 2.10 9.55
N GLY A 240 5.04 1.77 8.64
CA GLY A 240 4.80 1.56 7.22
C GLY A 240 5.79 2.25 6.27
N ASN A 241 5.38 2.47 5.03
CA ASN A 241 6.22 3.09 4.01
C ASN A 241 6.59 4.55 4.38
N ILE A 242 7.88 4.84 4.47
CA ILE A 242 8.43 6.18 4.74
C ILE A 242 8.65 6.90 3.40
N GLY A 243 7.53 7.25 2.74
CA GLY A 243 7.50 7.77 1.37
C GLY A 243 6.96 9.19 1.24
N LEU A 244 6.96 9.70 0.01
CA LEU A 244 6.58 11.08 -0.33
C LEU A 244 5.11 11.43 -0.04
N TYR A 245 4.24 10.42 0.08
CA TYR A 245 2.79 10.62 0.22
C TYR A 245 2.34 11.03 1.63
N TYR A 246 3.26 11.09 2.60
CA TYR A 246 2.93 11.19 4.03
C TYR A 246 3.45 12.45 4.71
N ASP A 247 4.11 13.37 3.98
CA ASP A 247 4.67 14.63 4.54
C ASP A 247 5.52 14.44 5.83
N LEU A 248 6.17 13.28 5.99
CA LEU A 248 6.93 12.93 7.18
C LEU A 248 8.10 13.90 7.45
N GLU A 249 8.66 14.51 6.40
CA GLU A 249 9.67 15.55 6.53
C GLU A 249 9.14 16.79 7.30
N LYS A 250 7.84 17.13 7.10
CA LYS A 250 7.20 18.20 7.85
C LYS A 250 6.90 17.78 9.28
N LEU A 251 6.42 16.54 9.45
CA LEU A 251 6.14 15.99 10.77
C LEU A 251 7.39 16.00 11.65
N VAL A 252 8.50 15.46 11.16
CA VAL A 252 9.77 15.43 11.93
C VAL A 252 10.26 16.82 12.29
N LYS A 253 10.02 17.85 11.45
CA LYS A 253 10.35 19.24 11.80
C LYS A 253 9.54 19.77 13.00
N VAL A 254 8.27 19.36 13.12
CA VAL A 254 7.42 19.73 14.25
C VAL A 254 7.94 19.08 15.55
N LEU A 255 8.50 17.87 15.47
CA LEU A 255 9.07 17.19 16.65
C LEU A 255 10.22 17.95 17.31
N LYS A 256 10.82 18.92 16.61
CA LYS A 256 11.80 19.83 17.23
C LYS A 256 11.25 20.52 18.48
N GLN A 257 9.93 20.74 18.55
CA GLN A 257 9.27 21.35 19.70
C GLN A 257 9.14 20.40 20.90
N PHE A 258 9.31 19.10 20.67
CA PHE A 258 9.21 18.05 21.70
C PHE A 258 10.56 17.43 22.07
N ARG A 259 11.65 18.07 21.70
CA ARG A 259 12.98 17.62 22.14
C ARG A 259 13.27 18.13 23.56
N LYS A 260 14.22 17.49 24.23
CA LYS A 260 14.76 17.93 25.51
C LYS A 260 15.00 19.44 25.51
N GLY A 261 14.47 20.14 26.49
CA GLY A 261 14.60 21.59 26.60
C GLY A 261 13.51 22.43 25.93
N TYR A 262 12.51 21.86 25.24
CA TYR A 262 11.43 22.64 24.63
C TYR A 262 10.05 22.02 24.88
N THR A 263 9.12 22.78 25.42
CA THR A 263 7.68 22.50 25.40
C THR A 263 6.91 23.72 24.95
N LEU A 264 5.62 23.58 24.68
CA LEU A 264 4.71 24.70 24.38
C LEU A 264 4.55 25.68 25.55
N LYS A 265 5.02 25.35 26.75
CA LYS A 265 4.90 26.15 27.98
C LYS A 265 6.22 26.52 28.65
N GLY A 266 7.37 26.14 28.12
CA GLY A 266 8.66 26.46 28.72
C GLY A 266 9.80 25.48 28.39
N VAL A 267 10.96 25.71 28.96
CA VAL A 267 12.15 24.87 28.85
C VAL A 267 12.13 23.85 29.98
N TYR A 268 12.31 22.56 29.64
CA TYR A 268 12.43 21.47 30.61
C TYR A 268 13.81 20.81 30.50
N GLU A 269 14.39 20.44 31.66
CA GLU A 269 15.67 19.72 31.72
C GLU A 269 15.57 18.27 31.18
N SER A 270 14.38 17.66 31.23
CA SER A 270 14.05 16.36 30.63
C SER A 270 13.21 16.53 29.35
N GLY A 271 13.18 15.52 28.50
CA GLY A 271 12.27 15.47 27.34
C GLY A 271 10.79 15.55 27.77
N PRO A 272 9.84 15.57 26.80
CA PRO A 272 8.41 15.61 27.14
C PRO A 272 8.05 14.33 27.91
N LEU A 273 7.41 14.54 29.06
CA LEU A 273 6.90 13.46 29.91
C LEU A 273 5.38 13.43 29.82
N THR A 274 4.81 12.24 29.96
CA THR A 274 3.39 12.04 30.20
C THR A 274 3.02 12.42 31.64
N THR A 275 1.75 12.49 31.95
CA THR A 275 1.28 12.77 33.32
C THR A 275 1.71 11.71 34.33
N ASP A 276 1.96 10.47 33.90
CA ASP A 276 2.51 9.38 34.71
C ASP A 276 4.05 9.33 34.73
N GLY A 277 4.72 10.32 34.14
CA GLY A 277 6.17 10.49 34.19
C GLY A 277 6.96 9.69 33.15
N ARG A 278 6.30 8.99 32.21
CA ARG A 278 7.02 8.28 31.14
C ARG A 278 7.58 9.25 30.11
N GLU A 279 8.80 9.01 29.65
CA GLU A 279 9.41 9.75 28.54
C GLU A 279 8.67 9.47 27.23
N VAL A 280 8.34 10.54 26.50
CA VAL A 280 7.69 10.43 25.17
C VAL A 280 8.73 10.22 24.08
N VAL A 281 8.61 9.13 23.35
CA VAL A 281 9.46 8.82 22.19
C VAL A 281 8.66 8.68 20.91
N PHE A 282 9.27 9.11 19.81
CA PHE A 282 8.68 9.07 18.48
C PHE A 282 9.37 7.98 17.65
N VAL A 283 8.63 6.96 17.27
CA VAL A 283 9.16 5.77 16.62
C VAL A 283 8.68 5.70 15.18
N PHE A 284 9.63 5.55 14.25
CA PHE A 284 9.35 5.34 12.83
C PHE A 284 9.78 3.95 12.42
N VAL A 285 8.81 3.05 12.22
CA VAL A 285 9.04 1.66 11.77
C VAL A 285 8.81 1.58 10.27
N GLY A 286 9.82 1.17 9.51
CA GLY A 286 9.68 0.94 8.08
C GLY A 286 10.86 1.41 7.24
N ALA A 287 10.61 1.47 5.93
CA ALA A 287 11.58 1.91 4.94
C ALA A 287 10.89 2.78 3.87
N GLY A 288 11.65 3.55 3.12
CA GLY A 288 11.10 4.33 2.02
C GLY A 288 12.00 5.44 1.53
N SER A 289 11.54 6.15 0.51
CA SER A 289 12.36 7.08 -0.26
C SER A 289 12.79 8.36 0.49
N VAL A 290 12.20 8.65 1.64
CA VAL A 290 12.55 9.83 2.44
C VAL A 290 13.23 9.50 3.76
N LEU A 291 13.43 8.20 4.09
CA LEU A 291 14.01 7.75 5.35
C LEU A 291 15.36 8.43 5.64
N ASP A 292 16.29 8.37 4.69
CA ASP A 292 17.64 8.93 4.88
C ASP A 292 17.61 10.42 5.22
N LYS A 293 16.68 11.17 4.59
CA LYS A 293 16.50 12.60 4.89
C LYS A 293 16.00 12.82 6.31
N LEU A 294 15.08 11.98 6.80
CA LEU A 294 14.58 12.06 8.17
C LEU A 294 15.70 11.78 9.17
N VAL A 295 16.46 10.69 8.94
CA VAL A 295 17.60 10.31 9.78
C VAL A 295 18.68 11.40 9.81
N MET A 296 19.02 11.96 8.63
CA MET A 296 19.98 13.07 8.56
C MET A 296 19.49 14.31 9.31
N TYR A 297 18.19 14.64 9.18
CA TYR A 297 17.60 15.78 9.86
C TYR A 297 17.62 15.60 11.38
N THR A 298 17.22 14.45 11.90
CA THR A 298 17.18 14.19 13.35
C THR A 298 18.61 14.17 13.94
N LYS A 299 19.57 13.57 13.26
CA LYS A 299 20.98 13.61 13.68
C LYS A 299 21.54 15.04 13.71
N LYS A 300 21.31 15.84 12.64
CA LYS A 300 21.76 17.23 12.56
C LYS A 300 21.20 18.11 13.68
N HIS A 301 20.00 17.80 14.15
CA HIS A 301 19.32 18.58 15.18
C HIS A 301 19.33 17.91 16.56
N HIS A 302 20.12 16.86 16.76
CA HIS A 302 20.32 16.15 18.03
C HIS A 302 18.99 15.74 18.68
N PHE A 303 18.11 15.03 17.94
CA PHE A 303 16.90 14.45 18.51
C PHE A 303 17.26 13.15 19.24
N GLU A 304 17.14 13.14 20.56
CA GLU A 304 17.38 11.96 21.41
C GLU A 304 16.14 11.06 21.52
N ASN A 305 14.95 11.63 21.30
CA ASN A 305 13.66 10.95 21.44
C ASN A 305 13.01 10.53 20.12
N VAL A 306 13.78 10.41 19.03
CA VAL A 306 13.32 9.91 17.74
C VAL A 306 14.09 8.64 17.36
N ILE A 307 13.37 7.54 17.19
CA ILE A 307 13.93 6.22 16.94
C ILE A 307 13.46 5.73 15.57
N PHE A 308 14.40 5.22 14.75
CA PHE A 308 14.10 4.60 13.47
C PHE A 308 14.32 3.10 13.57
N ILE A 309 13.28 2.33 13.26
CA ILE A 309 13.28 0.86 13.29
C ILE A 309 13.12 0.35 11.86
N PRO A 310 13.89 -0.66 11.42
CA PRO A 310 13.74 -1.23 10.09
C PRO A 310 12.33 -1.81 9.87
N TYR A 311 12.00 -2.06 8.60
CA TYR A 311 10.78 -2.76 8.24
C TYR A 311 10.72 -4.11 8.95
N GLN A 312 9.58 -4.42 9.55
CA GLN A 312 9.36 -5.68 10.26
C GLN A 312 8.71 -6.71 9.34
N ASP A 313 9.04 -7.96 9.54
CA ASP A 313 8.39 -9.06 8.83
C ASP A 313 6.90 -9.17 9.20
N LYS A 314 6.10 -9.80 8.34
CA LYS A 314 4.66 -9.93 8.55
C LYS A 314 4.34 -10.62 9.90
N ALA A 315 5.13 -11.61 10.28
CA ALA A 315 4.97 -12.33 11.55
C ALA A 315 5.18 -11.44 12.78
N ASP A 316 6.08 -10.43 12.68
CA ASP A 316 6.43 -9.53 13.78
C ASP A 316 5.56 -8.25 13.78
N LEU A 317 4.69 -8.08 12.79
CA LEU A 317 3.87 -6.89 12.65
C LEU A 317 2.96 -6.69 13.87
N ILE A 318 2.36 -7.75 14.38
CA ILE A 318 1.48 -7.71 15.55
C ILE A 318 2.23 -7.18 16.78
N TYR A 319 3.44 -7.62 17.03
CA TYR A 319 4.24 -7.20 18.19
C TYR A 319 4.67 -5.74 18.06
N SER A 320 5.13 -5.34 16.88
CA SER A 320 5.54 -3.95 16.63
C SER A 320 4.37 -2.98 16.76
N LEU A 321 3.17 -3.33 16.27
CA LEU A 321 1.99 -2.47 16.40
C LEU A 321 1.50 -2.38 17.85
N ASN A 322 1.51 -3.50 18.60
CA ASN A 322 1.13 -3.49 20.02
C ASN A 322 2.14 -2.73 20.91
N ALA A 323 3.39 -2.58 20.47
CA ALA A 323 4.41 -1.83 21.22
C ALA A 323 4.18 -0.30 21.22
N GLY A 324 3.37 0.24 20.30
CA GLY A 324 2.96 1.64 20.28
C GLY A 324 1.82 1.93 21.24
N ASP A 325 1.89 3.06 21.98
CA ASP A 325 0.77 3.55 22.80
C ASP A 325 -0.22 4.36 21.95
N VAL A 326 0.28 5.14 20.99
CA VAL A 326 -0.48 5.93 20.01
C VAL A 326 0.17 5.78 18.65
N HIS A 327 -0.63 5.72 17.60
CA HIS A 327 -0.10 5.64 16.24
C HIS A 327 -0.43 6.86 15.39
N TRP A 328 0.52 7.25 14.53
CA TRP A 328 0.27 8.27 13.52
C TRP A 328 -0.16 7.69 12.19
N CYS A 329 -1.27 8.19 11.68
CA CYS A 329 -1.68 7.97 10.31
C CYS A 329 -1.77 9.33 9.61
N VAL A 330 -0.70 9.72 8.95
CA VAL A 330 -0.58 11.03 8.30
C VAL A 330 -0.51 10.88 6.78
N ASN A 331 -1.08 11.86 6.09
CA ASN A 331 -1.06 11.98 4.63
C ASN A 331 -0.59 13.37 4.22
N ALA A 332 0.08 13.47 3.08
CA ALA A 332 0.43 14.74 2.48
C ALA A 332 -0.83 15.54 2.11
N LYS A 333 -0.71 16.87 2.12
CA LYS A 333 -1.79 17.77 1.69
C LYS A 333 -2.23 17.42 0.26
N GLY A 334 -3.52 17.24 0.04
CA GLY A 334 -4.10 16.89 -1.26
C GLY A 334 -4.30 15.39 -1.50
N ILE A 335 -3.91 14.53 -0.55
CA ILE A 335 -4.14 13.06 -0.66
C ILE A 335 -5.53 12.65 -0.19
N LYS A 336 -6.24 13.49 0.59
CA LYS A 336 -7.63 13.21 0.98
C LYS A 336 -8.50 12.98 -0.26
N GLY A 337 -9.26 11.91 -0.26
CA GLY A 337 -10.10 11.49 -1.40
C GLY A 337 -9.36 10.88 -2.58
N VAL A 338 -8.05 10.70 -2.47
CA VAL A 338 -7.19 10.20 -3.55
C VAL A 338 -6.64 8.83 -3.23
N SER A 339 -6.25 8.60 -1.98
CA SER A 339 -5.69 7.34 -1.47
C SER A 339 -6.17 7.10 -0.06
N CYS A 340 -6.44 5.84 0.28
CA CYS A 340 -6.79 5.44 1.63
C CYS A 340 -5.59 4.72 2.28
N PRO A 341 -5.05 5.24 3.41
CA PRO A 341 -3.88 4.64 4.04
C PRO A 341 -4.23 3.31 4.71
N SER A 342 -3.79 2.19 4.15
CA SER A 342 -4.07 0.85 4.65
C SER A 342 -3.54 0.59 6.08
N LYS A 343 -2.53 1.33 6.52
CA LYS A 343 -1.97 1.20 7.89
C LYS A 343 -3.01 1.44 9.01
N VAL A 344 -4.06 2.21 8.74
CA VAL A 344 -5.15 2.45 9.70
C VAL A 344 -5.78 1.14 10.17
N TYR A 345 -5.98 0.18 9.28
CA TYR A 345 -6.62 -1.08 9.60
C TYR A 345 -5.80 -1.92 10.59
N GLY A 346 -4.47 -1.96 10.41
CA GLY A 346 -3.59 -2.65 11.36
C GLY A 346 -3.59 -2.00 12.75
N ILE A 347 -3.61 -0.65 12.81
CA ILE A 347 -3.67 0.08 14.09
C ILE A 347 -5.01 -0.18 14.78
N MET A 348 -6.12 -0.15 14.03
CA MET A 348 -7.45 -0.49 14.55
C MET A 348 -7.51 -1.95 15.01
N GLY A 349 -6.87 -2.87 14.27
CA GLY A 349 -6.79 -4.29 14.63
C GLY A 349 -6.16 -4.51 16.00
N VAL A 350 -5.11 -3.77 16.36
CA VAL A 350 -4.49 -3.86 17.70
C VAL A 350 -5.15 -2.96 18.75
N GLY A 351 -6.27 -2.30 18.42
CA GLY A 351 -7.04 -1.50 19.38
C GLY A 351 -6.31 -0.24 19.90
N LYS A 352 -5.33 0.28 19.17
CA LYS A 352 -4.56 1.45 19.60
C LYS A 352 -5.14 2.77 19.05
N PRO A 353 -5.01 3.88 19.80
CA PRO A 353 -5.39 5.23 19.33
C PRO A 353 -4.62 5.66 18.09
N ILE A 354 -5.29 6.47 17.21
CA ILE A 354 -4.71 7.05 16.00
C ILE A 354 -4.77 8.57 16.10
#